data_037f9504c4960baa216894e107cd0aff
#
_entry.id   037f9504c4960baa216894e107cd0aff
#
_cell.length_a   1.000
_cell.length_b   1.000
_cell.length_c   1.000
_cell.angle_alpha   90.00
_cell.angle_beta   90.00
_cell.angle_gamma   90.00
#
_symmetry.space_group_name_H-M   'P 1'
#
loop_
_entity.id
_entity.type
_entity.pdbx_description
1 polymer ?
#
loop_
_entity_poly.entity_id
_entity_poly.type
_entity_poly.pdbx_seq_one_letter_code
_entity_poly.pdbx_strand_id
1 'polypeptide(L)'
;MVRIEKSNAKNVWDILKLHVSKEQEPFVAPNGLSLIEAYIAITGNGHAFPFGVFEDEVPVGFVMVGYDVDESFENPPQIAYGNYSIWRLMIDEKYQRRGYGRQALRLALEFVRTFPCGKAEYCYLSYEPENAGAKRLYSEFGFQENGEMDGEETVAVLKL
;
A
#
# COMPACT_ATOMS: atom_id res chain seq x y z
N MET A 1 -18.05 -10.54 0.95
CA MET A 1 -16.75 -10.98 0.35
C MET A 1 -15.87 -9.75 0.12
N VAL A 2 -14.64 -9.81 0.57
CA VAL A 2 -13.69 -8.69 0.40
C VAL A 2 -13.17 -8.64 -1.04
N ARG A 3 -13.17 -7.46 -1.60
CA ARG A 3 -12.57 -7.17 -2.92
C ARG A 3 -11.78 -5.86 -2.87
N ILE A 4 -10.89 -5.68 -3.84
CA ILE A 4 -10.28 -4.38 -4.11
C ILE A 4 -10.80 -3.86 -5.44
N GLU A 5 -11.04 -2.56 -5.51
CA GLU A 5 -11.57 -1.90 -6.70
C GLU A 5 -10.80 -0.60 -6.94
N LYS A 6 -10.38 -0.34 -8.18
CA LYS A 6 -9.69 0.90 -8.52
C LYS A 6 -10.48 2.11 -8.04
N SER A 7 -9.77 3.04 -7.41
CA SER A 7 -10.34 4.35 -7.05
C SER A 7 -10.82 5.06 -8.31
N ASN A 8 -12.07 5.50 -8.30
CA ASN A 8 -12.73 6.09 -9.46
C ASN A 8 -13.79 7.10 -9.03
N ALA A 9 -14.45 7.73 -10.00
CA ALA A 9 -15.44 8.78 -9.73
C ALA A 9 -16.63 8.32 -8.88
N LYS A 10 -16.94 7.02 -8.84
CA LYS A 10 -18.09 6.50 -8.09
C LYS A 10 -17.75 6.21 -6.62
N ASN A 11 -16.47 5.87 -6.32
CA ASN A 11 -16.09 5.40 -4.99
C ASN A 11 -15.09 6.30 -4.26
N VAL A 12 -14.43 7.24 -4.95
CA VAL A 12 -13.35 8.04 -4.37
C VAL A 12 -13.80 8.86 -3.16
N TRP A 13 -15.00 9.40 -3.19
CA TRP A 13 -15.51 10.25 -2.09
C TRP A 13 -15.74 9.44 -0.81
N ASP A 14 -16.15 8.19 -0.94
CA ASP A 14 -16.29 7.30 0.23
C ASP A 14 -14.93 6.81 0.73
N ILE A 15 -13.99 6.54 -0.16
CA ILE A 15 -12.60 6.22 0.20
C ILE A 15 -11.96 7.37 1.00
N LEU A 16 -12.21 8.63 0.61
CA LEU A 16 -11.67 9.81 1.30
C LEU A 16 -12.18 9.97 2.72
N LYS A 17 -13.35 9.42 3.05
CA LYS A 17 -13.92 9.47 4.41
C LYS A 17 -13.29 8.46 5.36
N LEU A 18 -12.61 7.45 4.86
CA LEU A 18 -11.97 6.42 5.67
C LEU A 18 -10.75 6.98 6.39
N HIS A 19 -10.60 6.65 7.66
CA HIS A 19 -9.48 7.11 8.47
C HIS A 19 -9.10 6.10 9.55
N VAL A 20 -7.85 6.11 9.94
CA VAL A 20 -7.34 5.36 11.08
C VAL A 20 -7.60 6.12 12.38
N SER A 21 -7.35 5.49 13.53
CA SER A 21 -7.42 6.18 14.82
C SER A 21 -6.30 7.24 14.92
N LYS A 22 -6.46 8.19 15.84
CA LYS A 22 -5.45 9.26 16.06
C LYS A 22 -4.07 8.69 16.40
N GLU A 23 -4.02 7.61 17.15
CA GLU A 23 -2.76 6.95 17.52
C GLU A 23 -2.06 6.33 16.31
N GLN A 24 -2.79 5.99 15.27
CA GLN A 24 -2.26 5.39 14.04
C GLN A 24 -1.94 6.42 12.94
N GLU A 25 -2.41 7.65 13.06
CA GLU A 25 -2.16 8.71 12.06
C GLU A 25 -0.67 8.89 11.72
N PRO A 26 0.28 8.78 12.67
CA PRO A 26 1.69 8.88 12.34
C PRO A 26 2.21 7.74 11.46
N PHE A 27 1.49 6.62 11.36
CA PHE A 27 1.95 5.41 10.66
C PHE A 27 1.50 5.32 9.20
N VAL A 28 0.50 6.08 8.79
CA VAL A 28 -0.03 6.03 7.43
C VAL A 28 -0.53 7.40 6.98
N ALA A 29 -0.21 7.77 5.74
CA ALA A 29 -0.72 9.00 5.14
C ALA A 29 -2.24 8.95 4.95
N PRO A 30 -2.94 10.09 5.05
CA PRO A 30 -4.36 10.15 4.70
C PRO A 30 -4.60 9.72 3.25
N ASN A 31 -5.76 9.13 2.98
CA ASN A 31 -6.09 8.66 1.62
C ASN A 31 -6.06 9.77 0.58
N GLY A 32 -6.45 10.99 0.95
CA GLY A 32 -6.37 12.15 0.06
C GLY A 32 -4.95 12.45 -0.40
N LEU A 33 -3.98 12.42 0.51
CA LEU A 33 -2.57 12.60 0.16
C LEU A 33 -2.08 11.44 -0.73
N SER A 34 -2.43 10.22 -0.42
CA SER A 34 -2.05 9.06 -1.23
C SER A 34 -2.59 9.16 -2.65
N LEU A 35 -3.82 9.63 -2.84
CA LEU A 35 -4.41 9.85 -4.16
C LEU A 35 -3.72 10.99 -4.94
N ILE A 36 -3.29 12.05 -4.25
CA ILE A 36 -2.49 13.12 -4.87
C ILE A 36 -1.14 12.57 -5.33
N GLU A 37 -0.47 11.78 -4.50
CA GLU A 37 0.79 11.13 -4.87
C GLU A 37 0.61 10.18 -6.06
N ALA A 38 -0.48 9.43 -6.11
CA ALA A 38 -0.83 8.58 -7.25
C ALA A 38 -1.00 9.40 -8.53
N TYR A 39 -1.71 10.52 -8.46
CA TYR A 39 -1.89 11.43 -9.60
C TYR A 39 -0.55 11.97 -10.11
N ILE A 40 0.33 12.40 -9.21
CA ILE A 40 1.68 12.88 -9.56
C ILE A 40 2.49 11.79 -10.27
N ALA A 41 2.47 10.56 -9.76
CA ALA A 41 3.16 9.43 -10.37
C ALA A 41 2.60 9.12 -11.77
N ILE A 42 1.28 9.01 -11.91
CA ILE A 42 0.62 8.63 -13.17
C ILE A 42 0.77 9.70 -14.26
N THR A 43 0.72 10.96 -13.90
CA THR A 43 0.87 12.07 -14.86
C THR A 43 2.33 12.41 -15.16
N GLY A 44 3.27 11.94 -14.35
CA GLY A 44 4.70 11.96 -14.62
C GLY A 44 5.11 10.71 -15.42
N ASN A 45 6.23 10.12 -15.06
CA ASN A 45 6.75 8.91 -15.68
C ASN A 45 6.69 7.68 -14.74
N GLY A 46 5.88 7.74 -13.69
CA GLY A 46 5.73 6.71 -12.69
C GLY A 46 4.44 5.90 -12.81
N HIS A 47 4.25 5.01 -11.86
CA HIS A 47 3.12 4.10 -11.80
C HIS A 47 2.53 4.08 -10.39
N ALA A 48 1.20 4.15 -10.31
CA ALA A 48 0.48 3.96 -9.06
C ALA A 48 -0.89 3.34 -9.34
N PHE A 49 -1.32 2.44 -8.44
CA PHE A 49 -2.59 1.73 -8.54
C PHE A 49 -3.33 1.86 -7.21
N PRO A 50 -4.10 2.93 -7.02
CA PRO A 50 -4.89 3.14 -5.81
C PRO A 50 -6.19 2.33 -5.87
N PHE A 51 -6.46 1.54 -4.81
CA PHE A 51 -7.66 0.72 -4.69
C PHE A 51 -8.40 1.02 -3.38
N GLY A 52 -9.71 1.11 -3.45
CA GLY A 52 -10.56 0.94 -2.28
C GLY A 52 -10.68 -0.54 -1.92
N VAL A 53 -10.73 -0.82 -0.63
CA VAL A 53 -11.02 -2.16 -0.09
C VAL A 53 -12.47 -2.18 0.35
N PHE A 54 -13.25 -3.15 -0.13
CA PHE A 54 -14.68 -3.25 0.11
C PHE A 54 -15.06 -4.60 0.70
N GLU A 55 -15.92 -4.59 1.70
CA GLU A 55 -16.70 -5.77 2.09
C GLU A 55 -18.08 -5.60 1.48
N ASP A 56 -18.40 -6.41 0.47
CA ASP A 56 -19.57 -6.22 -0.38
C ASP A 56 -19.62 -4.79 -0.95
N GLU A 57 -20.60 -3.97 -0.59
CA GLU A 57 -20.68 -2.57 -1.05
C GLU A 57 -20.12 -1.55 -0.05
N VAL A 58 -19.61 -2.01 1.09
CA VAL A 58 -19.13 -1.12 2.16
C VAL A 58 -17.63 -0.89 2.01
N PRO A 59 -17.17 0.36 1.85
CA PRO A 59 -15.75 0.66 1.86
C PRO A 59 -15.20 0.50 3.29
N VAL A 60 -14.13 -0.29 3.42
CA VAL A 60 -13.53 -0.62 4.72
C VAL A 60 -12.06 -0.21 4.82
N GLY A 61 -11.41 0.09 3.68
CA GLY A 61 -10.01 0.44 3.67
C GLY A 61 -9.51 0.93 2.31
N PHE A 62 -8.20 1.09 2.25
CA PHE A 62 -7.50 1.55 1.05
C PHE A 62 -6.15 0.84 0.94
N VAL A 63 -5.78 0.47 -0.27
CA VAL A 63 -4.45 -0.06 -0.57
C VAL A 63 -3.95 0.54 -1.88
N MET A 64 -2.68 0.91 -1.92
CA MET A 64 -2.05 1.44 -3.12
C MET A 64 -0.80 0.66 -3.45
N VAL A 65 -0.71 0.23 -4.70
CA VAL A 65 0.44 -0.47 -5.27
C VAL A 65 1.24 0.52 -6.10
N GLY A 66 2.56 0.44 -6.02
CA GLY A 66 3.49 1.18 -6.86
C GLY A 66 4.39 0.25 -7.66
N TYR A 67 5.14 0.83 -8.60
CA TYR A 67 6.15 0.12 -9.40
C TYR A 67 7.26 1.06 -9.79
N ASP A 68 8.50 0.59 -9.60
CA ASP A 68 9.72 1.28 -10.01
C ASP A 68 9.89 2.67 -9.35
N VAL A 69 10.89 3.39 -9.78
CA VAL A 69 11.23 4.73 -9.30
C VAL A 69 10.88 5.74 -10.38
N ASP A 70 10.34 6.86 -9.98
CA ASP A 70 10.08 8.01 -10.85
C ASP A 70 10.75 9.26 -10.28
N GLU A 71 10.65 10.37 -11.02
CA GLU A 71 11.29 11.64 -10.67
C GLU A 71 10.77 12.27 -9.37
N SER A 72 9.61 11.83 -8.87
CA SER A 72 9.05 12.33 -7.62
C SER A 72 9.57 11.59 -6.38
N PHE A 73 10.27 10.46 -6.56
CA PHE A 73 10.77 9.64 -5.48
C PHE A 73 12.15 10.10 -5.01
N GLU A 74 12.19 10.87 -3.94
CA GLU A 74 13.44 11.34 -3.34
C GLU A 74 14.13 10.23 -2.54
N ASN A 75 15.42 9.98 -2.83
CA ASN A 75 16.25 9.00 -2.13
C ASN A 75 15.62 7.60 -2.00
N PRO A 76 15.19 6.99 -3.10
CA PRO A 76 14.56 5.66 -3.04
C PRO A 76 15.55 4.60 -2.52
N PRO A 77 15.04 3.59 -1.75
CA PRO A 77 15.85 2.44 -1.42
C PRO A 77 16.20 1.66 -2.69
N GLN A 78 17.31 0.93 -2.65
CA GLN A 78 17.78 0.19 -3.84
C GLN A 78 16.76 -0.82 -4.35
N ILE A 79 15.98 -1.43 -3.45
CA ILE A 79 14.95 -2.41 -3.81
C ILE A 79 13.81 -1.80 -4.65
N ALA A 80 13.63 -0.47 -4.62
CA ALA A 80 12.54 0.19 -5.37
C ALA A 80 12.75 0.11 -6.88
N TYR A 81 13.99 0.02 -7.36
CA TYR A 81 14.30 0.01 -8.79
C TYR A 81 13.82 -1.28 -9.45
N GLY A 82 12.87 -1.16 -10.37
CA GLY A 82 12.33 -2.27 -11.16
C GLY A 82 11.47 -3.26 -10.38
N ASN A 83 11.00 -2.91 -9.18
CA ASN A 83 10.18 -3.77 -8.35
C ASN A 83 8.85 -3.12 -7.97
N TYR A 84 7.90 -3.96 -7.56
CA TYR A 84 6.60 -3.50 -7.06
C TYR A 84 6.69 -3.11 -5.59
N SER A 85 5.75 -2.28 -5.16
CA SER A 85 5.61 -1.93 -3.75
C SER A 85 4.15 -1.97 -3.30
N ILE A 86 3.93 -2.30 -2.04
CA ILE A 86 2.70 -1.95 -1.33
C ILE A 86 2.95 -0.57 -0.71
N TRP A 87 2.54 0.46 -1.44
CA TRP A 87 2.86 1.84 -1.10
C TRP A 87 2.07 2.36 0.09
N ARG A 88 0.79 1.97 0.17
CA ARG A 88 -0.11 2.31 1.29
C ARG A 88 -1.04 1.14 1.58
N LEU A 89 -1.33 0.93 2.85
CA LEU A 89 -2.36 0.01 3.29
C LEU A 89 -2.97 0.54 4.58
N MET A 90 -4.28 0.77 4.59
CA MET A 90 -5.01 1.14 5.80
C MET A 90 -6.38 0.50 5.82
N ILE A 91 -6.86 0.22 7.02
CA ILE A 91 -8.24 -0.16 7.29
C ILE A 91 -8.84 0.89 8.22
N ASP A 92 -10.04 1.34 7.90
CA ASP A 92 -10.76 2.31 8.72
C ASP A 92 -10.91 1.80 10.15
N GLU A 93 -10.78 2.69 11.14
CA GLU A 93 -10.79 2.32 12.56
C GLU A 93 -11.99 1.49 12.98
N LYS A 94 -13.16 1.74 12.35
CA LYS A 94 -14.40 1.00 12.63
C LYS A 94 -14.36 -0.46 12.20
N TYR A 95 -13.48 -0.79 11.27
CA TYR A 95 -13.43 -2.10 10.63
C TYR A 95 -12.17 -2.88 10.96
N GLN A 96 -11.27 -2.34 11.77
CA GLN A 96 -10.04 -3.01 12.17
C GLN A 96 -10.30 -4.26 13.02
N ARG A 97 -9.29 -5.14 13.07
CA ARG A 97 -9.32 -6.41 13.82
C ARG A 97 -10.38 -7.40 13.37
N ARG A 98 -10.81 -7.29 12.10
CA ARG A 98 -11.75 -8.23 11.46
C ARG A 98 -11.11 -8.99 10.31
N GLY A 99 -9.78 -8.92 10.16
CA GLY A 99 -9.05 -9.61 9.10
C GLY A 99 -9.02 -8.88 7.75
N TYR A 100 -9.58 -7.69 7.64
CA TYR A 100 -9.61 -6.97 6.36
C TYR A 100 -8.22 -6.55 5.86
N GLY A 101 -7.31 -6.17 6.76
CA GLY A 101 -5.93 -5.83 6.39
C GLY A 101 -5.21 -7.02 5.75
N ARG A 102 -5.38 -8.21 6.30
CA ARG A 102 -4.84 -9.45 5.74
C ARG A 102 -5.41 -9.74 4.36
N GLN A 103 -6.71 -9.61 4.19
CA GLN A 103 -7.37 -9.86 2.91
C GLN A 103 -6.98 -8.82 1.87
N ALA A 104 -6.90 -7.54 2.25
CA ALA A 104 -6.45 -6.47 1.36
C ALA A 104 -5.01 -6.70 0.87
N LEU A 105 -4.10 -7.06 1.77
CA LEU A 105 -2.72 -7.37 1.41
C LEU A 105 -2.64 -8.57 0.46
N ARG A 106 -3.39 -9.64 0.74
CA ARG A 106 -3.46 -10.81 -0.15
C ARG A 106 -3.91 -10.41 -1.56
N LEU A 107 -5.01 -9.67 -1.66
CA LEU A 107 -5.54 -9.22 -2.95
C LEU A 107 -4.58 -8.28 -3.69
N ALA A 108 -3.91 -7.39 -2.97
CA ALA A 108 -2.90 -6.50 -3.56
C ALA A 108 -1.71 -7.32 -4.11
N LEU A 109 -1.25 -8.34 -3.39
CA LEU A 109 -0.18 -9.22 -3.86
C LEU A 109 -0.62 -10.09 -5.04
N GLU A 110 -1.87 -10.54 -5.08
CA GLU A 110 -2.44 -11.22 -6.25
C GLU A 110 -2.41 -10.29 -7.48
N PHE A 111 -2.80 -9.03 -7.30
CA PHE A 111 -2.69 -8.02 -8.36
C PHE A 111 -1.24 -7.81 -8.81
N VAL A 112 -0.31 -7.64 -7.89
CA VAL A 112 1.13 -7.49 -8.19
C VAL A 112 1.64 -8.67 -9.03
N ARG A 113 1.22 -9.88 -8.70
CA ARG A 113 1.62 -11.11 -9.42
C ARG A 113 1.03 -11.23 -10.82
N THR A 114 0.12 -10.37 -11.21
CA THR A 114 -0.28 -10.22 -12.62
C THR A 114 0.73 -9.43 -13.44
N PHE A 115 1.72 -8.81 -12.79
CA PHE A 115 2.78 -8.01 -13.39
C PHE A 115 2.26 -6.92 -14.34
N PRO A 116 1.41 -6.01 -13.86
CA PRO A 116 0.77 -5.00 -14.72
C PRO A 116 1.76 -4.02 -15.39
N CYS A 117 2.94 -3.86 -14.83
CA CYS A 117 4.01 -3.02 -15.39
C CYS A 117 5.19 -3.84 -15.94
N GLY A 118 5.08 -5.15 -15.99
CA GLY A 118 6.16 -6.05 -16.38
C GLY A 118 6.66 -6.90 -15.22
N LYS A 119 7.40 -7.95 -15.56
CA LYS A 119 7.89 -8.93 -14.59
C LYS A 119 8.90 -8.30 -13.64
N ALA A 120 8.81 -8.63 -12.36
CA ALA A 120 9.76 -8.22 -11.32
C ALA A 120 10.02 -9.38 -10.36
N GLU A 121 11.14 -9.33 -9.66
CA GLU A 121 11.52 -10.38 -8.71
C GLU A 121 10.93 -10.16 -7.33
N TYR A 122 10.68 -8.90 -6.95
CA TYR A 122 10.34 -8.54 -5.58
C TYR A 122 9.16 -7.58 -5.50
N CYS A 123 8.47 -7.67 -4.38
CA CYS A 123 7.58 -6.64 -3.87
C CYS A 123 8.13 -6.17 -2.52
N TYR A 124 8.21 -4.87 -2.30
CA TYR A 124 8.66 -4.32 -1.03
C TYR A 124 7.60 -3.42 -0.40
N LEU A 125 7.79 -3.12 0.84
CA LEU A 125 7.03 -2.11 1.58
C LEU A 125 7.91 -1.53 2.68
N SER A 126 7.45 -0.45 3.27
CA SER A 126 8.12 0.15 4.42
C SER A 126 7.11 0.47 5.51
N TYR A 127 7.58 0.51 6.75
CA TYR A 127 6.76 0.84 7.92
C TYR A 127 7.61 1.45 9.01
N GLU A 128 6.97 2.29 9.82
CA GLU A 128 7.61 2.85 11.01
C GLU A 128 8.06 1.71 11.94
N PRO A 129 9.28 1.75 12.49
CA PRO A 129 9.80 0.69 13.36
C PRO A 129 8.91 0.39 14.56
N GLU A 130 8.19 1.40 15.06
CA GLU A 130 7.27 1.27 16.20
C GLU A 130 5.93 0.62 15.83
N ASN A 131 5.62 0.48 14.55
CA ASN A 131 4.36 -0.11 14.09
C ASN A 131 4.42 -1.64 14.15
N ALA A 132 4.30 -2.19 15.36
CA ALA A 132 4.40 -3.63 15.61
C ALA A 132 3.29 -4.43 14.91
N GLY A 133 2.09 -3.85 14.76
CA GLY A 133 0.98 -4.50 14.07
C GLY A 133 1.27 -4.70 12.59
N ALA A 134 1.81 -3.68 11.92
CA ALA A 134 2.22 -3.76 10.52
C ALA A 134 3.35 -4.78 10.34
N LYS A 135 4.39 -4.70 11.15
CA LYS A 135 5.51 -5.64 11.13
C LYS A 135 5.04 -7.09 11.22
N ARG A 136 4.15 -7.37 12.17
CA ARG A 136 3.59 -8.71 12.37
C ARG A 136 2.82 -9.18 11.13
N LEU A 137 1.90 -8.37 10.61
CA LEU A 137 1.11 -8.70 9.43
C LEU A 137 2.02 -9.02 8.24
N TYR A 138 2.97 -8.16 7.95
CA TYR A 138 3.86 -8.32 6.80
C TYR A 138 4.78 -9.54 6.95
N SER A 139 5.29 -9.80 8.15
CA SER A 139 6.10 -10.99 8.44
C SER A 139 5.32 -12.29 8.17
N GLU A 140 4.03 -12.32 8.50
CA GLU A 140 3.18 -13.49 8.24
C GLU A 140 3.00 -13.79 6.75
N PHE A 141 3.13 -12.77 5.89
CA PHE A 141 3.12 -12.92 4.43
C PHE A 141 4.49 -13.26 3.83
N GLY A 142 5.53 -13.31 4.63
CA GLY A 142 6.88 -13.64 4.21
C GLY A 142 7.76 -12.44 3.88
N PHE A 143 7.32 -11.21 4.15
CA PHE A 143 8.18 -10.04 4.02
C PHE A 143 9.29 -10.10 5.07
N GLN A 144 10.52 -9.86 4.63
CA GLN A 144 11.71 -9.86 5.48
C GLN A 144 12.44 -8.53 5.37
N GLU A 145 12.84 -7.97 6.50
CA GLU A 145 13.66 -6.76 6.54
C GLU A 145 14.99 -7.03 5.85
N ASN A 146 15.42 -6.12 4.97
CA ASN A 146 16.66 -6.26 4.20
C ASN A 146 17.79 -5.29 4.64
N GLY A 147 17.57 -4.53 5.70
CA GLY A 147 18.53 -3.56 6.22
C GLY A 147 18.44 -2.17 5.57
N GLU A 148 17.66 -2.01 4.51
CA GLU A 148 17.41 -0.70 3.90
C GLU A 148 16.39 0.11 4.70
N MET A 149 16.43 1.42 4.50
CA MET A 149 15.48 2.38 5.03
C MET A 149 14.87 3.19 3.89
N ASP A 150 13.60 3.54 4.03
CA ASP A 150 12.93 4.52 3.20
C ASP A 150 12.57 5.71 4.10
N GLY A 151 13.39 6.77 4.05
CA GLY A 151 13.35 7.80 5.06
C GLY A 151 13.63 7.19 6.44
N GLU A 152 12.69 7.32 7.36
CA GLU A 152 12.77 6.76 8.72
C GLU A 152 12.08 5.39 8.83
N GLU A 153 11.50 4.90 7.75
CA GLU A 153 10.78 3.63 7.74
C GLU A 153 11.70 2.44 7.42
N THR A 154 11.45 1.33 8.07
CA THR A 154 12.11 0.05 7.81
C THR A 154 11.56 -0.58 6.54
N VAL A 155 12.43 -1.01 5.64
CA VAL A 155 12.08 -1.71 4.40
C VAL A 155 12.00 -3.21 4.65
N ALA A 156 10.95 -3.84 4.13
CA ALA A 156 10.79 -5.29 4.12
C ALA A 156 10.44 -5.77 2.70
N VAL A 157 10.91 -6.95 2.33
CA VAL A 157 10.93 -7.44 0.95
C VAL A 157 10.34 -8.85 0.86
N LEU A 158 9.51 -9.06 -0.15
CA LEU A 158 8.94 -10.35 -0.49
C LEU A 158 9.37 -10.75 -1.91
N LYS A 159 9.89 -11.97 -2.06
CA LYS A 159 10.15 -12.53 -3.38
C LYS A 159 8.83 -12.97 -4.03
N LEU A 160 8.59 -12.53 -5.27
CA LEU A 160 7.37 -12.81 -6.03
C LEU A 160 7.38 -14.18 -6.70
#